data_371e2b09ed875c1e708c1a2a9cb1c25e
#
_entry.id   371e2b09ed875c1e708c1a2a9cb1c25e
#
_cell.length_a   1.000
_cell.length_b   1.000
_cell.length_c   1.000
_cell.angle_alpha   90.00
_cell.angle_beta   90.00
_cell.angle_gamma   90.00
#
_symmetry.space_group_name_H-M   'P 1'
#
loop_
_entity.id
_entity.type
_entity.pdbx_description
1 polymer ?
#
loop_
_entity_poly.entity_id
_entity_poly.type
_entity_poly.pdbx_seq_one_letter_code
_entity_poly.pdbx_strand_id
1 'polypeptide(L)'
;MKRLLLCFVAAIFVLTGSDAHNPNEFRKLKQKINFIWASDLDRNGCYDQKIIADMMATVAAKIKPECIISTGDTHHGKGVESATDPRWKSYFENIYSHKALQIDWMPVIGNHEYRGEPQALIDYSKVNPRWKMPARYYSKVFSKGGVSIRFVMLDTTPLIERYRDSKKYSDAGLQDNEQQLQWLEGVLSSAKEDWVIVAGHHPILADTKKSKSEREDIQKAVESILRRHSNVDMYICGHIHTFQHLRRRSTDIDYVVNASAAESRSVRMTRRTKYCSEEPGFSVITAGKKSLQVHMIDKNGNVLHTVKRTK
;
A
#
# COMPACT_ATOMS: atom_id res chain seq x y z
N MET A 1 -17.82 53.97 48.00
CA MET A 1 -16.99 52.75 47.87
C MET A 1 -17.88 51.64 47.40
N LYS A 2 -17.92 51.38 46.06
CA LYS A 2 -18.69 50.29 45.47
C LYS A 2 -17.70 49.15 45.19
N ARG A 3 -17.91 48.00 45.83
CA ARG A 3 -17.17 46.77 45.57
C ARG A 3 -17.70 46.11 44.32
N LEU A 4 -16.89 45.97 43.31
CA LEU A 4 -17.18 45.19 42.09
C LEU A 4 -16.85 43.70 42.38
N LEU A 5 -17.90 42.87 42.31
CA LEU A 5 -17.75 41.42 42.43
C LEU A 5 -17.45 40.85 41.03
N LEU A 6 -16.22 40.40 40.80
CA LEU A 6 -15.86 39.68 39.57
C LEU A 6 -16.29 38.20 39.71
N CYS A 7 -17.32 37.78 38.99
CA CYS A 7 -17.64 36.39 38.86
C CYS A 7 -16.72 35.74 37.78
N PHE A 8 -15.78 34.90 38.24
CA PHE A 8 -15.08 33.99 37.33
C PHE A 8 -16.00 32.88 36.93
N VAL A 9 -16.43 32.88 35.68
CA VAL A 9 -17.06 31.71 35.05
C VAL A 9 -15.96 30.78 34.54
N ALA A 10 -15.70 29.72 35.29
CA ALA A 10 -14.83 28.65 34.83
C ALA A 10 -15.55 27.88 33.72
N ALA A 11 -15.15 28.08 32.46
CA ALA A 11 -15.58 27.25 31.35
C ALA A 11 -14.93 25.88 31.55
N ILE A 12 -15.72 24.91 31.99
CA ILE A 12 -15.34 23.49 31.96
C ILE A 12 -15.37 23.08 30.49
N PHE A 13 -14.21 23.03 29.85
CA PHE A 13 -14.06 22.28 28.60
C PHE A 13 -14.23 20.80 28.92
N VAL A 14 -15.41 20.29 28.69
CA VAL A 14 -15.63 18.85 28.56
C VAL A 14 -14.90 18.44 27.29
N LEU A 15 -13.69 17.89 27.44
CA LEU A 15 -13.07 17.09 26.40
C LEU A 15 -14.02 15.92 26.11
N THR A 16 -14.84 16.08 25.10
CA THR A 16 -15.56 14.95 24.50
C THR A 16 -14.51 13.97 24.06
N GLY A 17 -14.44 12.85 24.76
CA GLY A 17 -13.53 11.75 24.42
C GLY A 17 -13.72 11.42 22.94
N SER A 18 -12.62 11.24 22.24
CA SER A 18 -12.61 10.63 20.91
C SER A 18 -13.52 9.41 20.96
N ASP A 19 -14.58 9.38 20.15
CA ASP A 19 -15.46 8.22 20.02
C ASP A 19 -14.56 7.04 19.67
N ALA A 20 -14.32 6.16 20.66
CA ALA A 20 -13.53 4.96 20.46
C ALA A 20 -14.23 4.15 19.38
N HIS A 21 -13.60 4.07 18.20
CA HIS A 21 -14.15 3.39 17.04
C HIS A 21 -14.62 1.98 17.44
N ASN A 22 -15.88 1.63 17.14
CA ASN A 22 -16.43 0.32 17.53
C ASN A 22 -15.73 -0.79 16.71
N PRO A 23 -14.85 -1.59 17.31
CA PRO A 23 -14.07 -2.59 16.56
C PRO A 23 -14.94 -3.62 15.82
N ASN A 24 -16.22 -3.74 16.15
CA ASN A 24 -17.15 -4.65 15.47
C ASN A 24 -17.58 -4.15 14.09
N GLU A 25 -17.42 -2.87 13.79
CA GLU A 25 -17.72 -2.31 12.46
C GLU A 25 -16.82 -2.89 11.38
N PHE A 26 -15.54 -3.18 11.70
CA PHE A 26 -14.62 -3.81 10.74
C PHE A 26 -15.08 -5.19 10.27
N ARG A 27 -15.91 -5.92 11.06
CA ARG A 27 -16.48 -7.19 10.62
C ARG A 27 -17.38 -7.05 9.39
N LYS A 28 -18.00 -5.88 9.20
CA LYS A 28 -18.84 -5.57 8.04
C LYS A 28 -18.04 -5.47 6.75
N LEU A 29 -16.75 -5.16 6.84
CA LEU A 29 -15.84 -5.09 5.68
C LEU A 29 -15.49 -6.48 5.14
N LYS A 30 -15.59 -7.53 5.97
CA LYS A 30 -15.12 -8.87 5.65
C LYS A 30 -15.92 -9.52 4.52
N GLN A 31 -15.21 -10.07 3.55
CA GLN A 31 -15.74 -10.96 2.53
C GLN A 31 -15.09 -12.37 2.62
N LYS A 32 -15.13 -13.15 1.53
CA LYS A 32 -14.57 -14.51 1.49
C LYS A 32 -13.06 -14.53 1.66
N ILE A 33 -12.35 -13.62 0.97
CA ILE A 33 -10.90 -13.45 1.06
C ILE A 33 -10.63 -12.00 1.46
N ASN A 34 -9.73 -11.79 2.41
CA ASN A 34 -9.44 -10.48 2.96
C ASN A 34 -7.93 -10.28 3.09
N PHE A 35 -7.46 -9.06 2.87
CA PHE A 35 -6.06 -8.65 2.98
C PHE A 35 -5.97 -7.29 3.66
N ILE A 36 -4.86 -7.03 4.35
CA ILE A 36 -4.45 -5.67 4.67
C ILE A 36 -3.47 -5.23 3.59
N TRP A 37 -3.56 -3.97 3.20
CA TRP A 37 -2.61 -3.35 2.28
C TRP A 37 -2.07 -2.07 2.90
N ALA A 38 -0.74 -2.03 3.07
CA ALA A 38 0.01 -0.89 3.59
C ALA A 38 1.09 -0.47 2.59
N SER A 39 1.64 0.72 2.73
CA SER A 39 2.68 1.27 1.87
C SER A 39 3.52 2.29 2.61
N ASP A 40 4.76 2.52 2.16
CA ASP A 40 5.62 3.58 2.70
C ASP A 40 5.68 3.50 4.24
N LEU A 41 6.06 2.30 4.72
CA LEU A 41 5.85 1.87 6.11
C LEU A 41 6.74 2.58 7.11
N ASP A 42 7.98 2.88 6.72
CA ASP A 42 9.03 3.18 7.68
C ASP A 42 9.20 4.66 7.97
N ARG A 43 9.17 4.95 9.25
CA ARG A 43 9.66 6.19 9.87
C ARG A 43 10.32 5.90 11.22
N ASN A 44 10.85 4.69 11.42
CA ASN A 44 11.49 4.26 12.67
C ASN A 44 10.60 4.50 13.92
N GLY A 45 9.30 4.24 13.77
CA GLY A 45 8.31 4.45 14.82
C GLY A 45 7.93 5.91 15.06
N CYS A 46 8.42 6.84 14.21
CA CYS A 46 8.04 8.25 14.24
C CYS A 46 6.75 8.52 13.45
N TYR A 47 6.26 9.74 13.54
CA TYR A 47 4.96 10.14 12.99
C TYR A 47 3.83 9.23 13.49
N ASP A 48 2.90 8.86 12.63
CA ASP A 48 1.74 8.02 12.99
C ASP A 48 2.00 6.52 12.82
N GLN A 49 3.24 6.07 12.54
CA GLN A 49 3.54 4.67 12.18
C GLN A 49 3.05 3.67 13.24
N LYS A 50 3.30 3.92 14.53
CA LYS A 50 2.88 3.02 15.62
C LYS A 50 1.37 2.99 15.78
N ILE A 51 0.72 4.15 15.72
CA ILE A 51 -0.74 4.26 15.82
C ILE A 51 -1.41 3.50 14.68
N ILE A 52 -0.87 3.62 13.47
CA ILE A 52 -1.39 2.90 12.29
C ILE A 52 -1.14 1.40 12.42
N ALA A 53 0.03 0.96 12.92
CA ALA A 53 0.32 -0.45 13.16
C ALA A 53 -0.66 -1.07 14.19
N ASP A 54 -0.99 -0.36 15.26
CA ASP A 54 -1.97 -0.79 16.27
C ASP A 54 -3.38 -0.87 15.67
N MET A 55 -3.75 0.09 14.82
CA MET A 55 -5.02 0.07 14.10
C MET A 55 -5.07 -1.08 13.09
N MET A 56 -4.00 -1.32 12.33
CA MET A 56 -3.88 -2.50 11.46
C MET A 56 -4.09 -3.80 12.23
N ALA A 57 -3.51 -3.92 13.43
CA ALA A 57 -3.67 -5.08 14.30
C ALA A 57 -5.13 -5.24 14.76
N THR A 58 -5.78 -4.14 15.14
CA THR A 58 -7.20 -4.12 15.53
C THR A 58 -8.09 -4.62 14.39
N VAL A 59 -7.87 -4.12 13.19
CA VAL A 59 -8.61 -4.54 11.98
C VAL A 59 -8.30 -5.99 11.63
N ALA A 60 -7.01 -6.41 11.63
CA ALA A 60 -6.60 -7.78 11.34
C ALA A 60 -7.27 -8.80 12.25
N ALA A 61 -7.39 -8.49 13.55
CA ALA A 61 -8.07 -9.34 14.52
C ALA A 61 -9.55 -9.60 14.19
N LYS A 62 -10.20 -8.69 13.45
CA LYS A 62 -11.62 -8.77 13.08
C LYS A 62 -11.85 -9.41 11.71
N ILE A 63 -11.07 -9.00 10.69
CA ILE A 63 -11.26 -9.48 9.33
C ILE A 63 -10.55 -10.80 9.04
N LYS A 64 -9.52 -11.17 9.83
CA LYS A 64 -8.68 -12.36 9.64
C LYS A 64 -8.11 -12.41 8.21
N PRO A 65 -7.19 -11.48 7.86
CA PRO A 65 -6.63 -11.42 6.52
C PRO A 65 -5.76 -12.64 6.20
N GLU A 66 -5.70 -13.00 4.91
CA GLU A 66 -4.83 -14.08 4.41
C GLU A 66 -3.34 -13.66 4.45
N CYS A 67 -3.06 -12.40 4.14
CA CYS A 67 -1.74 -11.81 4.28
C CYS A 67 -1.82 -10.27 4.34
N ILE A 68 -0.67 -9.63 4.54
CA ILE A 68 -0.49 -8.18 4.41
C ILE A 68 0.30 -7.92 3.13
N ILE A 69 -0.21 -7.06 2.28
CA ILE A 69 0.45 -6.59 1.06
C ILE A 69 1.17 -5.28 1.40
N SER A 70 2.45 -5.17 1.05
CA SER A 70 3.21 -3.93 1.18
C SER A 70 3.66 -3.44 -0.19
N THR A 71 3.26 -2.22 -0.56
CA THR A 71 3.62 -1.64 -1.86
C THR A 71 4.89 -0.77 -1.80
N GLY A 72 5.90 -1.24 -1.07
CA GLY A 72 7.27 -0.70 -1.10
C GLY A 72 7.54 0.40 -0.08
N ASP A 73 8.78 0.86 -0.08
CA ASP A 73 9.34 1.80 0.89
C ASP A 73 9.11 1.32 2.34
N THR A 74 9.44 0.04 2.57
CA THR A 74 9.44 -0.57 3.91
C THR A 74 10.53 0.03 4.79
N HIS A 75 11.66 0.43 4.19
CA HIS A 75 12.78 1.09 4.84
C HIS A 75 13.02 2.46 4.18
N HIS A 76 12.27 3.46 4.57
CA HIS A 76 12.41 4.82 4.05
C HIS A 76 13.76 5.44 4.45
N GLY A 77 14.24 6.41 3.73
CA GLY A 77 15.59 6.94 3.90
C GLY A 77 16.59 6.19 3.04
N LYS A 78 17.27 5.16 3.53
CA LYS A 78 18.37 4.50 2.82
C LYS A 78 18.14 3.01 2.51
N GLY A 79 17.03 2.41 2.79
CA GLY A 79 16.91 0.95 2.67
C GLY A 79 17.80 0.18 3.67
N VAL A 80 17.91 -1.12 3.54
CA VAL A 80 18.77 -2.00 4.36
C VAL A 80 19.99 -2.44 3.56
N GLU A 81 21.09 -2.83 4.25
CA GLU A 81 22.33 -3.26 3.61
C GLU A 81 22.42 -4.80 3.49
N SER A 82 21.63 -5.53 4.28
CA SER A 82 21.61 -7.00 4.28
C SER A 82 20.33 -7.54 4.91
N ALA A 83 20.11 -8.84 4.78
CA ALA A 83 19.02 -9.55 5.48
C ALA A 83 19.17 -9.56 7.02
N THR A 84 20.36 -9.25 7.53
CA THR A 84 20.64 -9.17 8.99
C THR A 84 20.83 -7.75 9.50
N ASP A 85 20.55 -6.76 8.68
CA ASP A 85 20.62 -5.34 9.06
C ASP A 85 19.74 -5.06 10.30
N PRO A 86 20.27 -4.41 11.36
CA PRO A 86 19.47 -4.12 12.57
C PRO A 86 18.22 -3.28 12.32
N ARG A 87 18.14 -2.57 11.19
CA ARG A 87 16.96 -1.81 10.79
C ARG A 87 15.73 -2.69 10.56
N TRP A 88 15.88 -3.96 10.18
CA TRP A 88 14.77 -4.89 10.14
C TRP A 88 14.03 -4.97 11.47
N LYS A 89 14.80 -5.05 12.56
CA LYS A 89 14.23 -5.13 13.91
C LYS A 89 13.58 -3.82 14.32
N SER A 90 14.27 -2.69 14.17
CA SER A 90 13.80 -1.39 14.66
C SER A 90 12.69 -0.78 13.81
N TYR A 91 12.70 -0.99 12.50
CA TYR A 91 11.79 -0.35 11.56
C TYR A 91 10.58 -1.20 11.19
N PHE A 92 10.70 -2.53 11.30
CA PHE A 92 9.67 -3.45 10.89
C PHE A 92 9.21 -4.38 12.03
N GLU A 93 10.09 -5.22 12.57
CA GLU A 93 9.67 -6.27 13.50
C GLU A 93 9.05 -5.73 14.80
N ASN A 94 9.71 -4.74 15.43
CA ASN A 94 9.24 -4.15 16.69
C ASN A 94 7.95 -3.33 16.50
N ILE A 95 7.78 -2.70 15.34
CA ILE A 95 6.60 -1.88 15.04
C ILE A 95 5.39 -2.77 14.76
N TYR A 96 5.56 -3.78 13.91
CA TYR A 96 4.48 -4.70 13.50
C TYR A 96 4.52 -5.99 14.31
N SER A 97 4.75 -5.89 15.63
CA SER A 97 4.96 -7.01 16.55
C SER A 97 3.66 -7.63 17.08
N HIS A 98 2.52 -6.95 16.95
CA HIS A 98 1.23 -7.45 17.46
C HIS A 98 0.87 -8.81 16.85
N LYS A 99 0.34 -9.73 17.68
CA LYS A 99 0.00 -11.13 17.30
C LYS A 99 -0.85 -11.21 16.01
N ALA A 100 -1.80 -10.29 15.80
CA ALA A 100 -2.65 -10.29 14.63
C ALA A 100 -1.92 -9.93 13.32
N LEU A 101 -0.71 -9.38 13.41
CA LEU A 101 0.16 -9.02 12.27
C LEU A 101 1.29 -10.04 12.04
N GLN A 102 1.35 -11.11 12.85
CA GLN A 102 2.30 -12.22 12.68
C GLN A 102 1.77 -13.21 11.63
N ILE A 103 1.43 -12.72 10.47
CA ILE A 103 0.96 -13.45 9.29
C ILE A 103 1.89 -13.13 8.13
N ASP A 104 1.70 -13.78 6.98
CA ASP A 104 2.50 -13.53 5.79
C ASP A 104 2.42 -12.06 5.33
N TRP A 105 3.58 -11.49 4.98
CA TRP A 105 3.73 -10.19 4.34
C TRP A 105 4.24 -10.38 2.92
N MET A 106 3.58 -9.79 1.95
CA MET A 106 3.94 -9.83 0.54
C MET A 106 4.35 -8.43 0.06
N PRO A 107 5.64 -8.11 0.04
CA PRO A 107 6.12 -6.79 -0.35
C PRO A 107 6.43 -6.68 -1.84
N VAL A 108 6.44 -5.44 -2.35
CA VAL A 108 7.21 -5.02 -3.52
C VAL A 108 8.39 -4.15 -3.09
N ILE A 109 9.37 -3.95 -3.96
CA ILE A 109 10.51 -3.07 -3.73
C ILE A 109 10.09 -1.62 -4.05
N GLY A 110 10.37 -0.69 -3.14
CA GLY A 110 10.23 0.74 -3.39
C GLY A 110 11.55 1.39 -3.81
N ASN A 111 11.52 2.67 -4.13
CA ASN A 111 12.74 3.37 -4.55
C ASN A 111 13.70 3.66 -3.39
N HIS A 112 13.23 3.64 -2.15
CA HIS A 112 14.10 3.81 -1.00
C HIS A 112 14.96 2.56 -0.72
N GLU A 113 14.44 1.36 -0.99
CA GLU A 113 15.21 0.13 -0.91
C GLU A 113 16.40 0.12 -1.89
N TYR A 114 16.26 0.73 -3.05
CA TYR A 114 17.33 0.89 -4.04
C TYR A 114 18.46 1.86 -3.65
N ARG A 115 18.31 2.53 -2.51
CA ARG A 115 19.40 3.33 -1.90
C ARG A 115 20.24 2.50 -0.93
N GLY A 116 19.84 1.30 -0.63
CA GLY A 116 20.60 0.27 0.08
C GLY A 116 20.82 -0.91 -0.84
N GLU A 117 20.59 -2.12 -0.32
CA GLU A 117 20.74 -3.38 -1.06
C GLU A 117 19.35 -4.01 -1.29
N PRO A 118 18.74 -3.87 -2.49
CA PRO A 118 17.41 -4.44 -2.76
C PRO A 118 17.35 -5.96 -2.63
N GLN A 119 18.46 -6.67 -2.92
CA GLN A 119 18.55 -8.11 -2.76
C GLN A 119 18.33 -8.54 -1.31
N ALA A 120 18.65 -7.69 -0.35
CA ALA A 120 18.44 -7.95 1.07
C ALA A 120 16.97 -8.20 1.42
N LEU A 121 16.01 -7.62 0.68
CA LEU A 121 14.58 -7.86 0.89
C LEU A 121 14.19 -9.29 0.50
N ILE A 122 14.75 -9.81 -0.57
CA ILE A 122 14.54 -11.19 -1.01
C ILE A 122 15.18 -12.16 -0.01
N ASP A 123 16.44 -11.89 0.36
CA ASP A 123 17.19 -12.73 1.29
C ASP A 123 16.58 -12.74 2.71
N TYR A 124 15.92 -11.67 3.11
CA TYR A 124 15.21 -11.61 4.39
C TYR A 124 14.06 -12.64 4.51
N SER A 125 13.54 -13.13 3.39
CA SER A 125 12.58 -14.25 3.37
C SER A 125 13.16 -15.55 3.96
N LYS A 126 14.49 -15.69 3.99
CA LYS A 126 15.20 -16.81 4.62
C LYS A 126 15.40 -16.61 6.13
N VAL A 127 15.33 -15.35 6.60
CA VAL A 127 15.53 -14.97 8.01
C VAL A 127 14.22 -14.88 8.75
N ASN A 128 13.20 -14.28 8.14
CA ASN A 128 11.89 -14.09 8.77
C ASN A 128 10.80 -14.83 7.97
N PRO A 129 10.19 -15.89 8.53
CA PRO A 129 9.26 -16.74 7.81
C PRO A 129 7.95 -16.05 7.41
N ARG A 130 7.59 -14.91 8.05
CA ARG A 130 6.42 -14.12 7.63
C ARG A 130 6.66 -13.23 6.41
N TRP A 131 7.93 -12.97 6.04
CA TRP A 131 8.29 -12.15 4.87
C TRP A 131 8.34 -13.02 3.61
N LYS A 132 7.41 -12.81 2.68
CA LYS A 132 7.21 -13.66 1.49
C LYS A 132 7.57 -12.89 0.21
N MET A 133 8.87 -12.77 -0.04
CA MET A 133 9.40 -12.14 -1.25
C MET A 133 10.33 -13.10 -1.99
N PRO A 134 9.79 -13.94 -2.89
CA PRO A 134 10.59 -14.98 -3.56
C PRO A 134 11.50 -14.43 -4.66
N ALA A 135 11.19 -13.26 -5.21
CA ALA A 135 11.93 -12.60 -6.30
C ALA A 135 11.60 -11.10 -6.31
N ARG A 136 12.28 -10.31 -7.17
CA ARG A 136 12.01 -8.87 -7.35
C ARG A 136 10.59 -8.62 -7.86
N TYR A 137 10.11 -9.49 -8.73
CA TYR A 137 8.74 -9.50 -9.21
C TYR A 137 8.20 -10.94 -9.19
N TYR A 138 6.94 -11.10 -8.82
CA TYR A 138 6.33 -12.41 -8.62
C TYR A 138 4.80 -12.32 -8.65
N SER A 139 4.12 -13.46 -8.73
CA SER A 139 2.67 -13.51 -8.58
C SER A 139 2.24 -14.56 -7.56
N LYS A 140 1.11 -14.31 -6.92
CA LYS A 140 0.50 -15.22 -5.95
C LYS A 140 -1.01 -15.27 -6.14
N VAL A 141 -1.55 -16.48 -6.16
CA VAL A 141 -3.00 -16.74 -6.17
C VAL A 141 -3.46 -17.13 -4.78
N PHE A 142 -4.57 -16.56 -4.37
CA PHE A 142 -5.34 -16.99 -3.20
C PHE A 142 -6.69 -17.49 -3.63
N SER A 143 -7.14 -18.62 -3.04
CA SER A 143 -8.43 -19.21 -3.34
C SER A 143 -9.11 -19.64 -2.04
N LYS A 144 -10.37 -19.23 -1.84
CA LYS A 144 -11.14 -19.56 -0.65
C LYS A 144 -12.65 -19.44 -0.91
N GLY A 145 -13.39 -20.49 -0.55
CA GLY A 145 -14.85 -20.50 -0.67
C GLY A 145 -15.37 -20.23 -2.08
N GLY A 146 -14.68 -20.75 -3.12
CA GLY A 146 -15.05 -20.60 -4.52
C GLY A 146 -14.71 -19.22 -5.12
N VAL A 147 -13.93 -18.41 -4.41
CA VAL A 147 -13.40 -17.12 -4.89
C VAL A 147 -11.91 -17.23 -5.08
N SER A 148 -11.38 -16.68 -6.16
CA SER A 148 -9.95 -16.61 -6.46
C SER A 148 -9.50 -15.18 -6.77
N ILE A 149 -8.31 -14.83 -6.30
CA ILE A 149 -7.68 -13.54 -6.56
C ILE A 149 -6.19 -13.74 -6.82
N ARG A 150 -5.68 -13.11 -7.89
CA ARG A 150 -4.26 -13.05 -8.22
C ARG A 150 -3.70 -11.69 -7.89
N PHE A 151 -2.59 -11.65 -7.15
CA PHE A 151 -1.72 -10.49 -7.06
C PHE A 151 -0.51 -10.69 -7.96
N VAL A 152 -0.20 -9.66 -8.76
CA VAL A 152 0.97 -9.59 -9.62
C VAL A 152 1.85 -8.46 -9.10
N MET A 153 2.96 -8.80 -8.47
CA MET A 153 3.85 -7.89 -7.75
C MET A 153 5.00 -7.47 -8.67
N LEU A 154 5.17 -6.18 -8.92
CA LEU A 154 6.15 -5.61 -9.84
C LEU A 154 7.24 -4.84 -9.11
N ASP A 155 8.46 -4.95 -9.60
CA ASP A 155 9.55 -4.04 -9.27
C ASP A 155 9.54 -2.86 -10.24
N THR A 156 8.99 -1.74 -9.81
CA THR A 156 8.76 -0.58 -10.68
C THR A 156 9.91 0.42 -10.69
N THR A 157 10.85 0.35 -9.75
CA THR A 157 11.97 1.30 -9.69
C THR A 157 12.87 1.22 -10.92
N PRO A 158 13.28 0.03 -11.41
CA PRO A 158 14.11 -0.09 -12.61
C PRO A 158 13.39 0.35 -13.91
N LEU A 159 12.07 0.39 -13.92
CA LEU A 159 11.27 0.81 -15.08
C LEU A 159 11.30 2.33 -15.32
N ILE A 160 11.89 3.09 -14.40
CA ILE A 160 11.94 4.56 -14.42
C ILE A 160 13.35 5.01 -14.76
N GLU A 161 13.49 5.72 -15.89
CA GLU A 161 14.79 6.13 -16.46
C GLU A 161 15.66 6.89 -15.44
N ARG A 162 15.11 7.88 -14.75
CA ARG A 162 15.84 8.67 -13.76
C ARG A 162 16.47 7.86 -12.62
N TYR A 163 15.97 6.68 -12.31
CA TYR A 163 16.56 5.78 -11.30
C TYR A 163 17.66 4.92 -11.92
N ARG A 164 17.48 4.46 -13.14
CA ARG A 164 18.47 3.66 -13.87
C ARG A 164 19.78 4.42 -14.08
N ASP A 165 19.68 5.70 -14.38
CA ASP A 165 20.84 6.55 -14.70
C ASP A 165 21.51 7.14 -13.46
N SER A 166 20.99 6.88 -12.28
CA SER A 166 21.44 7.50 -11.04
C SER A 166 22.36 6.58 -10.23
N LYS A 167 23.57 7.05 -9.94
CA LYS A 167 24.51 6.36 -9.04
C LYS A 167 23.92 6.08 -7.64
N LYS A 168 22.93 6.83 -7.22
CA LYS A 168 22.22 6.63 -5.93
C LYS A 168 21.35 5.38 -5.94
N TYR A 169 20.97 4.89 -7.11
CA TYR A 169 20.11 3.74 -7.34
C TYR A 169 20.83 2.74 -8.27
N SER A 170 22.10 2.52 -8.04
CA SER A 170 23.02 1.81 -8.95
C SER A 170 22.51 0.45 -9.41
N ASP A 171 21.85 -0.30 -8.55
CA ASP A 171 21.26 -1.60 -8.88
C ASP A 171 20.08 -1.50 -9.86
N ALA A 172 19.38 -0.36 -9.93
CA ALA A 172 18.24 -0.19 -10.85
C ALA A 172 18.67 -0.27 -12.33
N GLY A 173 19.85 0.25 -12.68
CA GLY A 173 20.40 0.18 -14.03
C GLY A 173 20.81 -1.24 -14.48
N LEU A 174 21.00 -2.15 -13.52
CA LEU A 174 21.44 -3.53 -13.79
C LEU A 174 20.26 -4.49 -14.06
N GLN A 175 19.01 -4.05 -13.84
CA GLN A 175 17.85 -4.92 -13.98
C GLN A 175 17.41 -5.07 -15.43
N ASP A 176 17.01 -6.30 -15.79
CA ASP A 176 16.40 -6.62 -17.08
C ASP A 176 14.91 -6.29 -17.09
N ASN A 177 14.60 -5.08 -17.56
CA ASN A 177 13.24 -4.59 -17.66
C ASN A 177 12.41 -5.36 -18.69
N GLU A 178 13.04 -5.78 -19.78
CA GLU A 178 12.32 -6.49 -20.85
C GLU A 178 11.85 -7.85 -20.35
N GLN A 179 12.70 -8.58 -19.63
CA GLN A 179 12.35 -9.85 -19.01
C GLN A 179 11.14 -9.70 -18.06
N GLN A 180 11.13 -8.65 -17.20
CA GLN A 180 10.01 -8.41 -16.29
C GLN A 180 8.71 -8.11 -17.06
N LEU A 181 8.78 -7.30 -18.11
CA LEU A 181 7.60 -6.91 -18.88
C LEU A 181 7.05 -8.08 -19.70
N GLN A 182 7.91 -8.93 -20.27
CA GLN A 182 7.52 -10.18 -20.94
C GLN A 182 6.87 -11.15 -19.95
N TRP A 183 7.44 -11.29 -18.75
CA TRP A 183 6.86 -12.08 -17.68
C TRP A 183 5.47 -11.55 -17.26
N LEU A 184 5.29 -10.23 -17.12
CA LEU A 184 4.00 -9.61 -16.81
C LEU A 184 2.95 -9.97 -17.87
N GLU A 185 3.29 -9.82 -19.15
CA GLU A 185 2.43 -10.19 -20.27
C GLU A 185 1.99 -11.66 -20.19
N GLY A 186 2.92 -12.58 -19.94
CA GLY A 186 2.66 -14.02 -19.80
C GLY A 186 1.74 -14.35 -18.62
N VAL A 187 1.98 -13.71 -17.47
CA VAL A 187 1.14 -13.89 -16.26
C VAL A 187 -0.28 -13.43 -16.52
N LEU A 188 -0.47 -12.25 -17.10
CA LEU A 188 -1.80 -11.69 -17.37
C LEU A 188 -2.55 -12.48 -18.45
N SER A 189 -1.87 -12.95 -19.49
CA SER A 189 -2.45 -13.79 -20.55
C SER A 189 -2.96 -15.14 -20.01
N SER A 190 -2.32 -15.68 -18.99
CA SER A 190 -2.67 -16.98 -18.39
C SER A 190 -3.63 -16.86 -17.19
N ALA A 191 -3.87 -15.66 -16.65
CA ALA A 191 -4.68 -15.46 -15.47
C ALA A 191 -6.17 -15.74 -15.72
N LYS A 192 -6.77 -16.60 -14.88
CA LYS A 192 -8.17 -17.03 -14.94
C LYS A 192 -8.92 -16.81 -13.64
N GLU A 193 -8.30 -16.11 -12.70
CA GLU A 193 -8.87 -15.84 -11.40
C GLU A 193 -10.07 -14.89 -11.52
N ASP A 194 -10.96 -14.95 -10.51
CA ASP A 194 -12.11 -14.03 -10.46
C ASP A 194 -11.67 -12.57 -10.43
N TRP A 195 -10.52 -12.29 -9.77
CA TRP A 195 -9.96 -10.95 -9.60
C TRP A 195 -8.46 -10.95 -9.86
N VAL A 196 -7.99 -9.94 -10.59
CA VAL A 196 -6.56 -9.73 -10.86
C VAL A 196 -6.16 -8.32 -10.44
N ILE A 197 -5.24 -8.24 -9.49
CA ILE A 197 -4.66 -6.98 -8.99
C ILE A 197 -3.18 -6.94 -9.35
N VAL A 198 -2.75 -5.90 -10.03
CA VAL A 198 -1.33 -5.63 -10.27
C VAL A 198 -0.86 -4.60 -9.24
N ALA A 199 0.23 -4.89 -8.57
CA ALA A 199 0.81 -4.06 -7.51
C ALA A 199 2.23 -3.63 -7.88
N GLY A 200 2.52 -2.35 -7.71
CA GLY A 200 3.85 -1.78 -7.81
C GLY A 200 4.05 -0.68 -6.78
N HIS A 201 5.27 -0.13 -6.68
CA HIS A 201 5.49 0.99 -5.77
C HIS A 201 5.05 2.32 -6.41
N HIS A 202 5.47 2.58 -7.65
CA HIS A 202 5.22 3.86 -8.32
C HIS A 202 3.85 3.91 -9.00
N PRO A 203 3.16 5.05 -8.95
CA PRO A 203 1.83 5.19 -9.54
C PRO A 203 1.87 5.31 -11.07
N ILE A 204 0.91 4.65 -11.75
CA ILE A 204 0.57 4.90 -13.15
C ILE A 204 -0.18 6.23 -13.27
N LEU A 205 -1.17 6.42 -12.39
CA LEU A 205 -1.94 7.66 -12.28
C LEU A 205 -1.85 8.17 -10.85
N ALA A 206 -1.63 9.47 -10.71
CA ALA A 206 -1.72 10.16 -9.42
C ALA A 206 -1.88 11.66 -9.61
N ASP A 207 -2.58 12.28 -8.69
CA ASP A 207 -2.63 13.72 -8.53
C ASP A 207 -1.54 14.13 -7.53
N THR A 208 -0.43 14.62 -8.05
CA THR A 208 0.74 15.00 -7.26
C THR A 208 1.59 15.99 -8.04
N LYS A 209 2.31 16.84 -7.31
CA LYS A 209 3.36 17.71 -7.89
C LYS A 209 4.68 16.96 -8.11
N LYS A 210 4.82 15.74 -7.55
CA LYS A 210 6.00 14.91 -7.75
C LYS A 210 6.15 14.52 -9.23
N SER A 211 7.37 14.20 -9.55
CA SER A 211 7.90 13.77 -10.85
C SER A 211 6.87 13.24 -11.84
N LYS A 212 6.58 14.06 -12.86
CA LYS A 212 5.71 13.66 -13.96
C LYS A 212 6.36 12.56 -14.81
N SER A 213 7.68 12.63 -15.02
CA SER A 213 8.44 11.66 -15.80
C SER A 213 8.32 10.24 -15.24
N GLU A 214 8.39 10.05 -13.92
CA GLU A 214 8.20 8.73 -13.30
C GLU A 214 6.88 8.08 -13.72
N ARG A 215 5.79 8.84 -13.70
CA ARG A 215 4.47 8.34 -14.13
C ARG A 215 4.41 8.08 -15.63
N GLU A 216 5.07 8.90 -16.43
CA GLU A 216 5.14 8.70 -17.88
C GLU A 216 5.88 7.42 -18.24
N ASP A 217 7.00 7.14 -17.56
CA ASP A 217 7.76 5.90 -17.73
C ASP A 217 6.92 4.66 -17.35
N ILE A 218 6.24 4.69 -16.19
CA ILE A 218 5.36 3.59 -15.77
C ILE A 218 4.14 3.44 -16.69
N GLN A 219 3.58 4.53 -17.19
CA GLN A 219 2.51 4.47 -18.19
C GLN A 219 2.98 3.78 -19.47
N LYS A 220 4.16 4.16 -19.96
CA LYS A 220 4.75 3.58 -21.16
C LYS A 220 5.06 2.09 -20.98
N ALA A 221 5.68 1.72 -19.88
CA ALA A 221 6.12 0.36 -19.61
C ALA A 221 4.94 -0.53 -19.19
N VAL A 222 4.26 -0.21 -18.11
CA VAL A 222 3.29 -1.08 -17.43
C VAL A 222 1.87 -0.88 -17.96
N GLU A 223 1.35 0.37 -17.99
CA GLU A 223 -0.05 0.61 -18.38
C GLU A 223 -0.34 0.14 -19.81
N SER A 224 0.64 0.25 -20.72
CA SER A 224 0.53 -0.24 -22.09
C SER A 224 0.21 -1.75 -22.14
N ILE A 225 0.78 -2.54 -21.22
CA ILE A 225 0.50 -3.97 -21.07
C ILE A 225 -0.88 -4.17 -20.43
N LEU A 226 -1.13 -3.54 -19.26
CA LEU A 226 -2.39 -3.72 -18.54
C LEU A 226 -3.63 -3.46 -19.42
N ARG A 227 -3.55 -2.50 -20.33
CA ARG A 227 -4.65 -2.11 -21.22
C ARG A 227 -4.98 -3.16 -22.29
N ARG A 228 -4.07 -4.09 -22.59
CA ARG A 228 -4.31 -5.20 -23.51
C ARG A 228 -5.05 -6.37 -22.85
N HIS A 229 -5.11 -6.37 -21.50
CA HIS A 229 -5.68 -7.44 -20.71
C HIS A 229 -6.95 -7.00 -19.97
N SER A 230 -8.11 -7.41 -20.47
CA SER A 230 -9.43 -7.05 -19.91
C SER A 230 -9.71 -7.71 -18.54
N ASN A 231 -8.88 -8.67 -18.12
CA ASN A 231 -8.99 -9.36 -16.83
C ASN A 231 -8.30 -8.61 -15.69
N VAL A 232 -7.60 -7.50 -15.95
CA VAL A 232 -6.99 -6.68 -14.91
C VAL A 232 -8.04 -5.78 -14.27
N ASP A 233 -8.31 -5.97 -12.99
CA ASP A 233 -9.31 -5.21 -12.25
C ASP A 233 -8.76 -3.92 -11.65
N MET A 234 -7.56 -3.97 -11.05
CA MET A 234 -6.94 -2.83 -10.36
C MET A 234 -5.42 -2.79 -10.55
N TYR A 235 -4.87 -1.57 -10.51
CA TYR A 235 -3.47 -1.31 -10.23
C TYR A 235 -3.36 -0.59 -8.89
N ILE A 236 -2.58 -1.15 -7.95
CA ILE A 236 -2.39 -0.63 -6.60
C ILE A 236 -0.94 -0.22 -6.37
N CYS A 237 -0.71 0.90 -5.66
CA CYS A 237 0.64 1.43 -5.43
C CYS A 237 0.71 2.35 -4.20
N GLY A 238 1.92 2.83 -3.88
CA GLY A 238 2.20 3.80 -2.81
C GLY A 238 2.92 5.05 -3.31
N HIS A 239 4.12 5.32 -2.76
CA HIS A 239 5.11 6.32 -3.18
C HIS A 239 4.75 7.78 -2.90
N ILE A 240 3.51 8.20 -3.05
CA ILE A 240 3.12 9.61 -2.95
C ILE A 240 2.48 10.01 -1.63
N HIS A 241 2.33 9.06 -0.69
CA HIS A 241 1.87 9.26 0.69
C HIS A 241 0.49 9.93 0.80
N THR A 242 -0.44 9.55 -0.07
CA THR A 242 -1.82 10.05 -0.06
C THR A 242 -2.76 8.95 -0.50
N PHE A 243 -3.97 8.91 0.05
CA PHE A 243 -5.01 8.07 -0.53
C PHE A 243 -5.53 8.68 -1.82
N GLN A 244 -5.57 7.88 -2.89
CA GLN A 244 -6.22 8.31 -4.13
C GLN A 244 -6.93 7.16 -4.82
N HIS A 245 -8.09 7.44 -5.39
CA HIS A 245 -8.79 6.58 -6.33
C HIS A 245 -8.99 7.34 -7.64
N LEU A 246 -8.43 6.81 -8.72
CA LEU A 246 -8.47 7.43 -10.04
C LEU A 246 -8.99 6.42 -11.08
N ARG A 247 -9.63 6.95 -12.12
CA ARG A 247 -10.05 6.17 -13.31
C ARG A 247 -9.78 6.94 -14.59
N ARG A 248 -9.49 6.18 -15.66
CA ARG A 248 -9.50 6.72 -17.04
C ARG A 248 -10.77 6.26 -17.75
N ARG A 249 -11.29 7.10 -18.64
CA ARG A 249 -12.40 6.69 -19.51
C ARG A 249 -12.04 5.59 -20.51
N SER A 250 -10.76 5.46 -20.84
CA SER A 250 -10.24 4.55 -21.87
C SER A 250 -9.87 3.17 -21.33
N THR A 251 -10.04 2.91 -20.03
CA THR A 251 -9.75 1.61 -19.40
C THR A 251 -10.80 1.31 -18.34
N ASP A 252 -11.06 0.03 -18.11
CA ASP A 252 -11.89 -0.41 -16.97
C ASP A 252 -11.06 -0.80 -15.73
N ILE A 253 -9.85 -0.25 -15.60
CA ILE A 253 -8.96 -0.48 -14.49
C ILE A 253 -9.16 0.63 -13.45
N ASP A 254 -9.30 0.26 -12.16
CA ASP A 254 -9.20 1.19 -11.06
C ASP A 254 -7.73 1.37 -10.65
N TYR A 255 -7.27 2.62 -10.59
CA TYR A 255 -5.94 2.98 -10.12
C TYR A 255 -6.06 3.50 -8.71
N VAL A 256 -5.47 2.78 -7.77
CA VAL A 256 -5.59 3.08 -6.34
C VAL A 256 -4.21 3.32 -5.75
N VAL A 257 -4.04 4.47 -5.13
CA VAL A 257 -2.84 4.81 -4.37
C VAL A 257 -3.15 4.72 -2.89
N ASN A 258 -2.33 3.99 -2.15
CA ASN A 258 -2.43 3.94 -0.69
C ASN A 258 -1.66 5.10 -0.06
N ALA A 259 -2.16 5.57 1.08
CA ALA A 259 -1.40 6.49 1.91
C ALA A 259 -0.14 5.83 2.49
N SER A 260 0.78 6.62 3.00
CA SER A 260 1.83 6.08 3.85
C SER A 260 1.25 5.60 5.18
N ALA A 261 1.74 4.48 5.66
CA ALA A 261 1.45 3.98 7.00
C ALA A 261 2.25 4.72 8.09
N ALA A 262 2.66 5.96 7.84
CA ALA A 262 3.40 6.79 8.79
C ALA A 262 3.13 8.28 8.60
N GLU A 263 3.49 8.86 7.46
CA GLU A 263 3.42 10.31 7.21
C GLU A 263 2.55 10.60 5.98
N SER A 264 1.90 11.74 5.94
CA SER A 264 1.06 12.17 4.83
C SER A 264 1.67 13.32 4.02
N ARG A 265 1.11 13.56 2.85
CA ARG A 265 1.43 14.69 1.96
C ARG A 265 0.16 15.33 1.44
N SER A 266 0.29 16.59 1.00
CA SER A 266 -0.85 17.29 0.42
C SER A 266 -1.23 16.74 -0.95
N VAL A 267 -2.54 16.72 -1.23
CA VAL A 267 -3.12 16.30 -2.50
C VAL A 267 -4.28 17.22 -2.89
N ARG A 268 -4.50 17.36 -4.18
CA ARG A 268 -5.62 18.13 -4.71
C ARG A 268 -6.37 17.30 -5.75
N MET A 269 -7.68 17.26 -5.66
CA MET A 269 -8.52 16.61 -6.66
C MET A 269 -8.34 17.22 -8.05
N THR A 270 -8.25 16.37 -9.04
CA THR A 270 -8.30 16.72 -10.44
C THR A 270 -9.49 16.07 -11.15
N ARG A 271 -9.63 16.30 -12.46
CA ARG A 271 -10.73 15.75 -13.26
C ARG A 271 -10.79 14.20 -13.29
N ARG A 272 -9.66 13.51 -12.97
CA ARG A 272 -9.55 12.03 -12.99
C ARG A 272 -9.75 11.43 -11.61
N THR A 273 -9.71 12.22 -10.57
CA THR A 273 -9.81 11.79 -9.17
C THR A 273 -11.27 11.48 -8.85
N LYS A 274 -11.51 10.28 -8.38
CA LYS A 274 -12.78 9.88 -7.78
C LYS A 274 -12.81 10.18 -6.29
N TYR A 275 -11.65 10.03 -5.64
CA TYR A 275 -11.42 10.34 -4.25
C TYR A 275 -9.94 10.63 -4.00
N CYS A 276 -9.64 11.51 -3.05
CA CYS A 276 -8.30 11.67 -2.47
C CYS A 276 -8.39 12.16 -1.02
N SER A 277 -7.36 11.82 -0.22
CA SER A 277 -7.21 12.27 1.16
C SER A 277 -5.73 12.42 1.52
N GLU A 278 -5.43 13.38 2.38
CA GLU A 278 -4.11 13.61 2.98
C GLU A 278 -3.90 12.81 4.26
N GLU A 279 -4.93 12.12 4.77
CA GLU A 279 -4.81 11.32 5.99
C GLU A 279 -3.83 10.15 5.79
N PRO A 280 -2.92 9.90 6.75
CA PRO A 280 -2.09 8.70 6.75
C PRO A 280 -2.93 7.50 7.18
N GLY A 281 -2.56 6.31 6.71
CA GLY A 281 -3.31 5.11 7.04
C GLY A 281 -2.94 3.90 6.21
N PHE A 282 -3.89 2.99 6.05
CA PHE A 282 -3.75 1.75 5.31
C PHE A 282 -5.08 1.38 4.64
N SER A 283 -5.08 0.32 3.84
CA SER A 283 -6.31 -0.17 3.22
C SER A 283 -6.60 -1.62 3.57
N VAL A 284 -7.87 -1.99 3.44
CA VAL A 284 -8.34 -3.39 3.48
C VAL A 284 -8.86 -3.76 2.10
N ILE A 285 -8.33 -4.84 1.52
CA ILE A 285 -8.82 -5.42 0.27
C ILE A 285 -9.69 -6.62 0.61
N THR A 286 -10.91 -6.67 0.09
CA THR A 286 -11.83 -7.78 0.34
C THR A 286 -12.43 -8.26 -0.95
N ALA A 287 -12.48 -9.59 -1.14
CA ALA A 287 -13.01 -10.20 -2.34
C ALA A 287 -14.09 -11.24 -2.05
N GLY A 288 -15.21 -11.13 -2.76
CA GLY A 288 -16.25 -12.12 -2.93
C GLY A 288 -16.37 -12.51 -4.41
N LYS A 289 -17.28 -13.44 -4.73
CA LYS A 289 -17.43 -13.93 -6.13
C LYS A 289 -17.82 -12.80 -7.10
N LYS A 290 -18.65 -11.88 -6.66
CA LYS A 290 -19.22 -10.78 -7.49
C LYS A 290 -18.73 -9.40 -7.09
N SER A 291 -17.84 -9.26 -6.11
CA SER A 291 -17.44 -7.96 -5.57
C SER A 291 -16.00 -7.98 -5.07
N LEU A 292 -15.21 -7.07 -5.57
CA LEU A 292 -13.88 -6.70 -5.06
C LEU A 292 -13.97 -5.29 -4.47
N GLN A 293 -13.48 -5.10 -3.25
CA GLN A 293 -13.53 -3.80 -2.57
C GLN A 293 -12.18 -3.45 -1.98
N VAL A 294 -11.85 -2.15 -2.00
CA VAL A 294 -10.70 -1.57 -1.27
C VAL A 294 -11.25 -0.49 -0.36
N HIS A 295 -11.08 -0.67 0.95
CA HIS A 295 -11.50 0.26 1.99
C HIS A 295 -10.28 1.04 2.48
N MET A 296 -10.23 2.34 2.24
CA MET A 296 -9.20 3.24 2.73
C MET A 296 -9.50 3.60 4.18
N ILE A 297 -8.58 3.33 5.10
CA ILE A 297 -8.79 3.48 6.55
C ILE A 297 -7.70 4.42 7.10
N ASP A 298 -8.11 5.47 7.80
CA ASP A 298 -7.20 6.40 8.45
C ASP A 298 -6.60 5.82 9.75
N LYS A 299 -5.70 6.56 10.36
CA LYS A 299 -5.07 6.19 11.65
C LYS A 299 -6.05 6.03 12.81
N ASN A 300 -7.24 6.64 12.74
CA ASN A 300 -8.28 6.55 13.76
C ASN A 300 -9.27 5.39 13.52
N GLY A 301 -9.14 4.66 12.40
CA GLY A 301 -10.00 3.55 12.03
C GLY A 301 -11.24 3.96 11.21
N ASN A 302 -11.34 5.20 10.78
CA ASN A 302 -12.44 5.64 9.93
C ASN A 302 -12.27 5.12 8.51
N VAL A 303 -13.33 4.54 7.92
CA VAL A 303 -13.35 4.20 6.49
C VAL A 303 -13.63 5.46 5.70
N LEU A 304 -12.59 6.04 5.12
CA LEU A 304 -12.67 7.31 4.38
C LEU A 304 -13.32 7.14 3.01
N HIS A 305 -13.04 6.02 2.34
CA HIS A 305 -13.53 5.72 1.00
C HIS A 305 -13.53 4.23 0.73
N THR A 306 -14.44 3.79 -0.14
CA THR A 306 -14.47 2.41 -0.64
C THR A 306 -14.48 2.40 -2.16
N VAL A 307 -13.43 1.84 -2.76
CA VAL A 307 -13.43 1.46 -4.17
C VAL A 307 -14.18 0.14 -4.31
N LYS A 308 -15.15 0.07 -5.21
CA LYS A 308 -15.95 -1.14 -5.42
C LYS A 308 -16.01 -1.50 -6.89
N ARG A 309 -15.67 -2.76 -7.19
CA ARG A 309 -15.89 -3.40 -8.49
C ARG A 309 -16.89 -4.54 -8.35
N THR A 310 -17.70 -4.71 -9.39
CA THR A 310 -18.69 -5.80 -9.47
C THR A 310 -18.57 -6.50 -10.82
N LYS A 311 -18.77 -7.80 -10.84
CA LYS A 311 -18.89 -8.67 -12.02
C LYS A 311 -20.22 -9.39 -12.03
#